data_3641e5dc5de5cee5dd57179b4e52ce50
#
_entry.id   3641e5dc5de5cee5dd57179b4e52ce50
#
_cell.length_a   1.000
_cell.length_b   1.000
_cell.length_c   1.000
_cell.angle_alpha   90.00
_cell.angle_beta   90.00
_cell.angle_gamma   90.00
#
_symmetry.space_group_name_H-M   'P 1'
#
loop_
_entity.id
_entity.type
_entity.pdbx_description
1 polymer ?
#
loop_
_entity_poly.entity_id
_entity_poly.type
_entity_poly.pdbx_seq_one_letter_code
_entity_poly.pdbx_strand_id
1 'polypeptide(L)'
;MPTITVIVPTLNEVENIDLLLKRVLSTRQSCSIDFDILFVDSASTDGTCDRVLDWQEREPVHLLRLDTNMGLAGAVIAGARYTSSKYILVMDADLSHPPEVIPKLLRPLLEGTDDMVIGSRYVEGGSIPDWPFSRKLFSRIATLPALIFCGVKDPLAGFFAVERRKLTELSDSVPGFKIGLAILAEYGKDLRVTEIPIEFRDRDFGESKMNYWVVFDYLKQLLSLVFKRVGRKG
;
A
#
# COMPACT_ATOMS: atom_id res chain seq x y z
N MET A 1 -2.30 -16.01 -16.58
CA MET A 1 -1.83 -14.81 -15.85
C MET A 1 -2.36 -14.91 -14.42
N PRO A 2 -1.60 -14.53 -13.42
CA PRO A 2 -2.05 -14.64 -12.04
C PRO A 2 -3.28 -13.75 -11.80
N THR A 3 -4.11 -14.19 -10.86
CA THR A 3 -5.29 -13.42 -10.47
C THR A 3 -4.92 -12.24 -9.57
N ILE A 4 -3.73 -12.28 -8.97
CA ILE A 4 -3.25 -11.36 -7.94
C ILE A 4 -1.83 -10.91 -8.26
N THR A 5 -1.57 -9.62 -8.05
CA THR A 5 -0.22 -9.05 -8.04
C THR A 5 0.02 -8.29 -6.74
N VAL A 6 1.12 -8.61 -6.06
CA VAL A 6 1.64 -7.81 -4.94
C VAL A 6 2.53 -6.72 -5.52
N ILE A 7 2.11 -5.46 -5.41
CA ILE A 7 2.88 -4.29 -5.86
C ILE A 7 3.71 -3.78 -4.69
N VAL A 8 5.01 -3.68 -4.93
CA VAL A 8 6.00 -3.16 -3.99
C VAL A 8 6.67 -1.94 -4.61
N PRO A 9 6.23 -0.71 -4.29
CA PRO A 9 6.91 0.50 -4.76
C PRO A 9 8.27 0.64 -4.08
N THR A 10 9.31 0.97 -4.85
CA THR A 10 10.68 1.13 -4.35
C THR A 10 11.30 2.46 -4.75
N LEU A 11 12.16 2.98 -3.86
CA LEU A 11 13.09 4.06 -4.11
C LEU A 11 14.28 3.95 -3.14
N ASN A 12 15.40 3.43 -3.61
CA ASN A 12 16.61 3.17 -2.82
C ASN A 12 16.33 2.26 -1.60
N GLU A 13 16.02 0.99 -1.89
CA GLU A 13 15.61 -0.03 -0.91
C GLU A 13 16.47 -1.32 -1.04
N VAL A 14 17.68 -1.23 -1.62
CA VAL A 14 18.51 -2.40 -1.93
C VAL A 14 18.74 -3.32 -0.72
N GLU A 15 18.90 -2.77 0.48
CA GLU A 15 19.16 -3.51 1.71
C GLU A 15 17.96 -4.35 2.16
N ASN A 16 16.74 -3.94 1.77
CA ASN A 16 15.51 -4.60 2.17
C ASN A 16 15.08 -5.73 1.23
N ILE A 17 15.49 -5.71 -0.05
CA ILE A 17 14.97 -6.58 -1.11
C ILE A 17 15.07 -8.06 -0.77
N ASP A 18 16.24 -8.52 -0.33
CA ASP A 18 16.46 -9.95 -0.07
C ASP A 18 15.61 -10.50 1.06
N LEU A 19 15.53 -9.75 2.16
CA LEU A 19 14.78 -10.19 3.33
C LEU A 19 13.29 -10.13 3.05
N LEU A 20 12.82 -9.08 2.38
CA LEU A 20 11.45 -8.96 1.96
C LEU A 20 11.03 -10.14 1.07
N LEU A 21 11.79 -10.40 -0.01
CA LEU A 21 11.47 -11.47 -0.95
C LEU A 21 11.49 -12.85 -0.30
N LYS A 22 12.46 -13.15 0.56
CA LYS A 22 12.46 -14.40 1.31
C LYS A 22 11.19 -14.60 2.13
N ARG A 23 10.71 -13.57 2.82
CA ARG A 23 9.48 -13.65 3.63
C ARG A 23 8.23 -13.73 2.77
N VAL A 24 8.12 -12.92 1.71
CA VAL A 24 6.96 -12.93 0.80
C VAL A 24 6.84 -14.28 0.08
N LEU A 25 7.96 -14.82 -0.43
CA LEU A 25 7.98 -16.12 -1.12
C LEU A 25 7.69 -17.28 -0.16
N SER A 26 8.21 -17.22 1.07
CA SER A 26 7.87 -18.21 2.12
C SER A 26 6.36 -18.18 2.41
N THR A 27 5.77 -16.99 2.49
CA THR A 27 4.31 -16.83 2.67
C THR A 27 3.54 -17.41 1.49
N ARG A 28 3.98 -17.12 0.25
CA ARG A 28 3.38 -17.66 -0.98
C ARG A 28 3.44 -19.19 -1.00
N GLN A 29 4.55 -19.79 -0.63
CA GLN A 29 4.73 -21.25 -0.58
C GLN A 29 3.89 -21.92 0.52
N SER A 30 3.67 -21.24 1.65
CA SER A 30 2.93 -21.77 2.79
C SER A 30 1.41 -21.62 2.69
N CYS A 31 0.93 -20.82 1.73
CA CYS A 31 -0.51 -20.60 1.51
C CYS A 31 -0.96 -21.19 0.18
N SER A 32 -2.27 -21.42 0.04
CA SER A 32 -2.89 -21.94 -1.20
C SER A 32 -3.23 -20.82 -2.21
N ILE A 33 -2.79 -19.60 -1.97
CA ILE A 33 -3.08 -18.43 -2.81
C ILE A 33 -1.83 -18.13 -3.65
N ASP A 34 -1.99 -18.18 -4.96
CA ASP A 34 -0.92 -17.87 -5.90
C ASP A 34 -0.97 -16.40 -6.31
N PHE A 35 0.21 -15.74 -6.31
CA PHE A 35 0.36 -14.33 -6.69
C PHE A 35 1.76 -14.04 -7.25
N ASP A 36 1.84 -13.07 -8.15
CA ASP A 36 3.12 -12.52 -8.60
C ASP A 36 3.51 -11.30 -7.77
N ILE A 37 4.81 -11.00 -7.76
CA ILE A 37 5.38 -9.85 -7.06
C ILE A 37 5.88 -8.87 -8.12
N LEU A 38 5.40 -7.63 -8.09
CA LEU A 38 5.81 -6.57 -9.01
C LEU A 38 6.47 -5.44 -8.20
N PHE A 39 7.77 -5.31 -8.34
CA PHE A 39 8.48 -4.12 -7.90
C PHE A 39 8.28 -2.99 -8.90
N VAL A 40 7.91 -1.82 -8.38
CA VAL A 40 7.77 -0.60 -9.19
C VAL A 40 8.79 0.40 -8.70
N ASP A 41 9.89 0.50 -9.43
CA ASP A 41 11.04 1.29 -9.03
C ASP A 41 10.98 2.72 -9.57
N SER A 42 11.09 3.68 -8.66
CA SER A 42 10.99 5.12 -8.94
C SER A 42 12.38 5.75 -9.14
N ALA A 43 13.16 5.22 -10.10
CA ALA A 43 14.51 5.67 -10.46
C ALA A 43 15.53 5.54 -9.31
N SER A 44 15.62 4.38 -8.67
CA SER A 44 16.64 4.07 -7.68
C SER A 44 18.05 4.10 -8.27
N THR A 45 19.02 4.51 -7.44
CA THR A 45 20.44 4.65 -7.81
C THR A 45 21.40 3.80 -6.97
N ASP A 46 20.86 3.04 -6.02
CA ASP A 46 21.61 2.27 -5.01
C ASP A 46 21.83 0.79 -5.37
N GLY A 47 21.35 0.33 -6.53
CA GLY A 47 21.39 -1.07 -6.94
C GLY A 47 20.09 -1.86 -6.66
N THR A 48 19.03 -1.22 -6.18
CA THR A 48 17.71 -1.86 -5.94
C THR A 48 17.23 -2.63 -7.16
N CYS A 49 17.26 -2.01 -8.34
CA CYS A 49 16.81 -2.66 -9.59
C CYS A 49 17.59 -3.92 -9.92
N ASP A 50 18.92 -3.87 -9.82
CA ASP A 50 19.77 -5.01 -10.15
C ASP A 50 19.51 -6.16 -9.19
N ARG A 51 19.28 -5.85 -7.89
CA ARG A 51 18.93 -6.84 -6.90
C ARG A 51 17.59 -7.52 -7.15
N VAL A 52 16.58 -6.77 -7.61
CA VAL A 52 15.28 -7.35 -8.02
C VAL A 52 15.42 -8.23 -9.25
N LEU A 53 16.24 -7.84 -10.23
CA LEU A 53 16.48 -8.64 -11.44
C LEU A 53 17.14 -9.99 -11.12
N ASP A 54 18.06 -10.06 -10.15
CA ASP A 54 18.64 -11.33 -9.70
C ASP A 54 17.59 -12.34 -9.21
N TRP A 55 16.51 -11.85 -8.60
CA TRP A 55 15.39 -12.68 -8.15
C TRP A 55 14.43 -13.05 -9.27
N GLN A 56 14.21 -12.16 -10.24
CA GLN A 56 13.31 -12.39 -11.38
C GLN A 56 13.71 -13.61 -12.22
N GLU A 57 14.99 -13.95 -12.25
CA GLU A 57 15.48 -15.12 -12.98
C GLU A 57 15.00 -16.47 -12.40
N ARG A 58 14.54 -16.50 -11.14
CA ARG A 58 14.28 -17.74 -10.39
C ARG A 58 12.89 -17.82 -9.79
N GLU A 59 12.24 -16.68 -9.60
CA GLU A 59 11.01 -16.55 -8.82
C GLU A 59 9.97 -15.70 -9.59
N PRO A 60 8.69 -15.78 -9.26
CA PRO A 60 7.63 -14.98 -9.88
C PRO A 60 7.70 -13.50 -9.43
N VAL A 61 8.84 -12.90 -9.69
CA VAL A 61 9.18 -11.52 -9.38
C VAL A 61 9.35 -10.75 -10.67
N HIS A 62 8.78 -9.55 -10.75
CA HIS A 62 8.85 -8.68 -11.91
C HIS A 62 9.31 -7.29 -11.50
N LEU A 63 9.96 -6.58 -12.42
CA LEU A 63 10.42 -5.22 -12.23
C LEU A 63 9.81 -4.30 -13.30
N LEU A 64 9.15 -3.24 -12.84
CA LEU A 64 8.79 -2.08 -13.66
C LEU A 64 9.67 -0.90 -13.23
N ARG A 65 10.53 -0.43 -14.14
CA ARG A 65 11.34 0.77 -13.91
C ARG A 65 10.59 2.00 -14.41
N LEU A 66 10.53 3.03 -13.59
CA LEU A 66 10.04 4.34 -13.97
C LEU A 66 11.22 5.27 -14.24
N ASP A 67 11.11 6.09 -15.29
CA ASP A 67 12.18 7.03 -15.67
C ASP A 67 12.39 8.16 -14.64
N THR A 68 11.36 8.43 -13.84
CA THR A 68 11.37 9.51 -12.85
C THR A 68 10.68 9.07 -11.56
N ASN A 69 10.99 9.76 -10.48
CA ASN A 69 10.29 9.54 -9.21
C ASN A 69 8.86 10.13 -9.28
N MET A 70 7.88 9.28 -9.49
CA MET A 70 6.46 9.64 -9.51
C MET A 70 5.81 9.64 -8.10
N GLY A 71 6.59 9.40 -7.05
CA GLY A 71 6.10 9.22 -5.69
C GLY A 71 5.34 7.89 -5.51
N LEU A 72 4.97 7.60 -4.25
CA LEU A 72 4.34 6.33 -3.88
C LEU A 72 3.06 6.05 -4.68
N ALA A 73 2.14 7.02 -4.72
CA ALA A 73 0.87 6.85 -5.42
C ALA A 73 1.05 6.64 -6.93
N GLY A 74 1.94 7.41 -7.56
CA GLY A 74 2.27 7.26 -8.97
C GLY A 74 2.84 5.88 -9.30
N ALA A 75 3.76 5.38 -8.47
CA ALA A 75 4.33 4.05 -8.63
C ALA A 75 3.27 2.94 -8.52
N VAL A 76 2.37 3.02 -7.53
CA VAL A 76 1.29 2.03 -7.37
C VAL A 76 0.32 2.05 -8.55
N ILE A 77 -0.07 3.24 -9.04
CA ILE A 77 -0.96 3.36 -10.21
C ILE A 77 -0.26 2.82 -11.47
N ALA A 78 1.02 3.12 -11.67
CA ALA A 78 1.80 2.60 -12.78
C ALA A 78 1.86 1.07 -12.75
N GLY A 79 2.13 0.48 -11.60
CA GLY A 79 2.12 -0.97 -11.39
C GLY A 79 0.75 -1.59 -11.66
N ALA A 80 -0.34 -0.97 -11.19
CA ALA A 80 -1.70 -1.43 -11.41
C ALA A 80 -2.10 -1.38 -12.91
N ARG A 81 -1.55 -0.45 -13.68
CA ARG A 81 -1.75 -0.37 -15.14
C ARG A 81 -0.90 -1.36 -15.91
N TYR A 82 0.28 -1.66 -15.39
CA TYR A 82 1.22 -2.61 -16.01
C TYR A 82 0.73 -4.05 -15.93
N THR A 83 0.21 -4.48 -14.78
CA THR A 83 -0.33 -5.84 -14.61
C THR A 83 -1.75 -5.98 -15.16
N SER A 84 -2.12 -7.22 -15.55
CA SER A 84 -3.49 -7.60 -15.93
C SER A 84 -4.24 -8.33 -14.82
N SER A 85 -3.66 -8.51 -13.64
CA SER A 85 -4.27 -9.20 -12.51
C SER A 85 -5.57 -8.52 -12.07
N LYS A 86 -6.53 -9.30 -11.59
CA LYS A 86 -7.81 -8.79 -11.12
C LYS A 86 -7.67 -8.04 -9.79
N TYR A 87 -6.83 -8.57 -8.90
CA TYR A 87 -6.61 -8.01 -7.56
C TYR A 87 -5.18 -7.55 -7.38
N ILE A 88 -5.03 -6.44 -6.68
CA ILE A 88 -3.75 -5.84 -6.32
C ILE A 88 -3.65 -5.81 -4.80
N LEU A 89 -2.51 -6.22 -4.28
CA LEU A 89 -2.10 -5.95 -2.92
C LEU A 89 -0.93 -4.98 -2.96
N VAL A 90 -0.97 -3.93 -2.16
CA VAL A 90 0.11 -2.94 -2.04
C VAL A 90 0.80 -3.12 -0.70
N MET A 91 2.13 -3.18 -0.70
CA MET A 91 2.94 -3.21 0.52
C MET A 91 4.26 -2.46 0.33
N ASP A 92 4.78 -1.87 1.42
CA ASP A 92 6.06 -1.18 1.40
C ASP A 92 7.24 -2.18 1.39
N ALA A 93 8.39 -1.75 0.88
CA ALA A 93 9.58 -2.58 0.77
C ALA A 93 10.38 -2.69 2.09
N ASP A 94 10.11 -1.82 3.06
CA ASP A 94 10.91 -1.61 4.27
C ASP A 94 10.62 -2.57 5.43
N LEU A 95 9.89 -3.67 5.17
CA LEU A 95 9.50 -4.70 6.14
C LEU A 95 8.59 -4.22 7.29
N SER A 96 8.10 -2.99 7.24
CA SER A 96 7.12 -2.48 8.21
C SER A 96 5.77 -3.20 8.13
N HIS A 97 5.45 -3.75 6.96
CA HIS A 97 4.26 -4.54 6.69
C HIS A 97 4.59 -6.05 6.77
N PRO A 98 3.91 -6.84 7.62
CA PRO A 98 4.19 -8.27 7.77
C PRO A 98 3.69 -9.07 6.57
N PRO A 99 4.59 -9.68 5.74
CA PRO A 99 4.18 -10.47 4.58
C PRO A 99 3.28 -11.66 4.92
N GLU A 100 3.40 -12.19 6.13
CA GLU A 100 2.63 -13.33 6.62
C GLU A 100 1.12 -13.06 6.70
N VAL A 101 0.72 -11.78 6.65
CA VAL A 101 -0.69 -11.36 6.65
C VAL A 101 -1.29 -11.31 5.24
N ILE A 102 -0.48 -11.36 4.18
CA ILE A 102 -0.94 -11.33 2.77
C ILE A 102 -2.14 -12.26 2.53
N PRO A 103 -2.13 -13.54 2.94
CA PRO A 103 -3.26 -14.42 2.68
C PRO A 103 -4.57 -13.97 3.35
N LYS A 104 -4.47 -13.34 4.52
CA LYS A 104 -5.64 -12.81 5.24
C LYS A 104 -6.23 -11.59 4.54
N LEU A 105 -5.38 -10.74 3.94
CA LEU A 105 -5.83 -9.58 3.15
C LEU A 105 -6.47 -9.98 1.82
N LEU A 106 -6.01 -11.07 1.22
CA LEU A 106 -6.49 -11.50 -0.09
C LEU A 106 -7.78 -12.31 -0.02
N ARG A 107 -7.98 -13.09 1.04
CA ARG A 107 -9.10 -14.02 1.16
C ARG A 107 -10.47 -13.36 0.98
N PRO A 108 -10.83 -12.24 1.66
CA PRO A 108 -12.14 -11.62 1.50
C PRO A 108 -12.41 -11.12 0.07
N LEU A 109 -11.37 -10.67 -0.63
CA LEU A 109 -11.49 -10.28 -2.04
C LEU A 109 -11.77 -11.48 -2.95
N LEU A 110 -11.08 -12.61 -2.71
CA LEU A 110 -11.24 -13.84 -3.49
C LEU A 110 -12.60 -14.48 -3.26
N GLU A 111 -13.14 -14.39 -2.05
CA GLU A 111 -14.48 -14.85 -1.66
C GLU A 111 -15.58 -13.89 -2.14
N GLY A 112 -15.22 -12.68 -2.60
CA GLY A 112 -16.17 -11.67 -3.07
C GLY A 112 -16.99 -10.99 -1.97
N THR A 113 -16.57 -11.12 -0.72
CA THR A 113 -17.22 -10.48 0.43
C THR A 113 -16.90 -9.01 0.55
N ASP A 114 -15.68 -8.63 0.14
CA ASP A 114 -15.16 -7.28 0.25
C ASP A 114 -14.63 -6.76 -1.09
N ASP A 115 -14.58 -5.43 -1.20
CA ASP A 115 -14.04 -4.71 -2.35
C ASP A 115 -12.62 -4.17 -2.07
N MET A 116 -12.30 -3.97 -0.79
CA MET A 116 -10.99 -3.56 -0.29
C MET A 116 -10.75 -4.18 1.08
N VAL A 117 -9.51 -4.59 1.36
CA VAL A 117 -9.08 -5.10 2.67
C VAL A 117 -7.85 -4.34 3.12
N ILE A 118 -7.84 -3.87 4.35
CA ILE A 118 -6.77 -2.99 4.89
C ILE A 118 -6.06 -3.72 6.04
N GLY A 119 -4.72 -3.73 6.01
CA GLY A 119 -3.90 -4.09 7.15
C GLY A 119 -3.86 -2.93 8.14
N SER A 120 -4.63 -3.06 9.23
CA SER A 120 -4.90 -1.97 10.16
C SER A 120 -4.11 -2.08 11.46
N ARG A 121 -3.53 -0.95 11.87
CA ARG A 121 -2.79 -0.79 13.13
C ARG A 121 -3.72 -0.48 14.31
N TYR A 122 -4.97 -0.09 14.03
CA TYR A 122 -5.88 0.53 14.99
C TYR A 122 -7.14 -0.29 15.29
N VAL A 123 -7.31 -1.44 14.68
CA VAL A 123 -8.33 -2.42 15.08
C VAL A 123 -7.83 -3.28 16.24
N GLU A 124 -8.73 -3.99 16.90
CA GLU A 124 -8.38 -4.92 17.97
C GLU A 124 -7.40 -5.98 17.47
N GLY A 125 -6.28 -6.16 18.17
CA GLY A 125 -5.15 -7.00 17.76
C GLY A 125 -4.11 -6.30 16.88
N GLY A 126 -4.38 -5.09 16.39
CA GLY A 126 -3.40 -4.27 15.70
C GLY A 126 -2.45 -3.56 16.67
N SER A 127 -1.19 -3.35 16.28
CA SER A 127 -0.20 -2.74 17.16
C SER A 127 0.92 -2.01 16.39
N ILE A 128 1.61 -1.12 17.11
CA ILE A 128 2.79 -0.40 16.65
C ILE A 128 3.78 -0.39 17.82
N PRO A 129 4.49 -1.52 18.09
CA PRO A 129 5.28 -1.67 19.31
C PRO A 129 6.38 -0.62 19.43
N ASP A 130 7.12 -0.35 18.36
CA ASP A 130 8.36 0.40 18.36
C ASP A 130 8.19 1.93 18.41
N TRP A 131 6.96 2.44 18.22
CA TRP A 131 6.75 3.88 18.18
C TRP A 131 6.61 4.49 19.60
N PRO A 132 7.26 5.64 19.85
CA PRO A 132 7.01 6.44 21.04
C PRO A 132 5.53 6.84 21.16
N PHE A 133 5.05 7.01 22.38
CA PHE A 133 3.65 7.38 22.63
C PHE A 133 3.24 8.66 21.88
N SER A 134 4.12 9.66 21.85
CA SER A 134 3.88 10.92 21.10
C SER A 134 3.66 10.69 19.61
N ARG A 135 4.43 9.82 18.97
CA ARG A 135 4.29 9.46 17.55
C ARG A 135 2.98 8.69 17.30
N LYS A 136 2.62 7.77 18.22
CA LYS A 136 1.33 7.04 18.17
C LYS A 136 0.15 8.01 18.26
N LEU A 137 0.20 8.94 19.22
CA LEU A 137 -0.84 9.95 19.41
C LEU A 137 -0.97 10.87 18.19
N PHE A 138 0.16 11.39 17.68
CA PHE A 138 0.16 12.22 16.48
C PHE A 138 -0.42 11.49 15.27
N SER A 139 -0.03 10.22 15.03
CA SER A 139 -0.58 9.42 13.95
C SER A 139 -2.08 9.21 14.10
N ARG A 140 -2.59 8.96 15.29
CA ARG A 140 -4.05 8.86 15.53
C ARG A 140 -4.77 10.18 15.28
N ILE A 141 -4.23 11.31 15.74
CA ILE A 141 -4.80 12.63 15.46
C ILE A 141 -4.83 12.88 13.94
N ALA A 142 -3.77 12.53 13.24
CA ALA A 142 -3.72 12.67 11.79
C ALA A 142 -4.78 11.82 11.05
N THR A 143 -5.24 10.70 11.61
CA THR A 143 -6.31 9.89 11.01
C THR A 143 -7.70 10.48 11.20
N LEU A 144 -7.93 11.29 12.26
CA LEU A 144 -9.28 11.78 12.62
C LEU A 144 -10.05 12.45 11.46
N PRO A 145 -9.45 13.36 10.67
CA PRO A 145 -10.17 13.97 9.55
C PRO A 145 -10.60 12.95 8.48
N ALA A 146 -9.76 11.91 8.26
CA ALA A 146 -10.07 10.87 7.28
C ALA A 146 -11.16 9.91 7.74
N LEU A 147 -11.29 9.66 9.05
CA LEU A 147 -12.35 8.80 9.63
C LEU A 147 -13.77 9.30 9.27
N ILE A 148 -13.96 10.62 9.20
CA ILE A 148 -15.25 11.24 8.86
C ILE A 148 -15.73 10.81 7.47
N PHE A 149 -14.80 10.49 6.57
CA PHE A 149 -15.08 10.16 5.18
C PHE A 149 -15.24 8.67 4.91
N CYS A 150 -14.51 7.82 5.66
CA CYS A 150 -14.24 6.45 5.20
C CYS A 150 -14.88 5.36 6.05
N GLY A 151 -15.23 5.63 7.31
CA GLY A 151 -15.83 4.63 8.22
C GLY A 151 -14.88 3.48 8.63
N VAL A 152 -13.58 3.56 8.30
CA VAL A 152 -12.53 2.61 8.68
C VAL A 152 -11.61 3.23 9.75
N LYS A 153 -10.97 2.39 10.59
CA LYS A 153 -10.14 2.89 11.70
C LYS A 153 -8.73 3.31 11.27
N ASP A 154 -8.21 2.74 10.18
CA ASP A 154 -6.87 3.07 9.65
C ASP A 154 -6.91 3.48 8.16
N PRO A 155 -7.52 4.64 7.82
CA PRO A 155 -7.64 5.08 6.45
C PRO A 155 -6.31 5.50 5.80
N LEU A 156 -5.24 5.61 6.59
CA LEU A 156 -3.90 6.03 6.14
C LEU A 156 -2.94 4.84 5.98
N ALA A 157 -3.43 3.60 6.13
CA ALA A 157 -2.61 2.41 5.94
C ALA A 157 -2.08 2.33 4.50
N GLY A 158 -0.79 1.97 4.39
CA GLY A 158 -0.13 1.67 3.11
C GLY A 158 -0.29 0.21 2.69
N PHE A 159 -0.69 -0.68 3.60
CA PHE A 159 -0.85 -2.10 3.38
C PHE A 159 -2.32 -2.44 3.16
N PHE A 160 -2.69 -2.71 1.92
CA PHE A 160 -4.07 -3.00 1.56
C PHE A 160 -4.16 -3.85 0.29
N ALA A 161 -5.27 -4.53 0.12
CA ALA A 161 -5.62 -5.25 -1.09
C ALA A 161 -6.94 -4.72 -1.66
N VAL A 162 -7.05 -4.65 -3.00
CA VAL A 162 -8.20 -4.05 -3.69
C VAL A 162 -8.35 -4.62 -5.11
N GLU A 163 -9.54 -4.52 -5.70
CA GLU A 163 -9.73 -4.78 -7.11
C GLU A 163 -8.94 -3.77 -7.97
N ARG A 164 -8.13 -4.26 -8.92
CA ARG A 164 -7.25 -3.44 -9.78
C ARG A 164 -7.97 -2.26 -10.43
N ARG A 165 -9.20 -2.46 -10.89
CA ARG A 165 -9.99 -1.43 -11.55
C ARG A 165 -10.14 -0.17 -10.69
N LYS A 166 -10.31 -0.32 -9.37
CA LYS A 166 -10.44 0.81 -8.45
C LYS A 166 -9.16 1.67 -8.34
N LEU A 167 -8.00 1.09 -8.64
CA LEU A 167 -6.74 1.85 -8.75
C LEU A 167 -6.60 2.51 -10.12
N THR A 168 -6.93 1.80 -11.20
CA THR A 168 -6.73 2.30 -12.57
C THR A 168 -7.75 3.35 -12.99
N GLU A 169 -8.91 3.41 -12.34
CA GLU A 169 -9.95 4.43 -12.54
C GLU A 169 -9.68 5.71 -11.72
N LEU A 170 -8.74 5.69 -10.76
CA LEU A 170 -8.34 6.90 -10.09
C LEU A 170 -7.73 7.90 -11.09
N SER A 171 -8.05 9.18 -10.89
CA SER A 171 -7.43 10.25 -11.67
C SER A 171 -5.91 10.25 -11.52
N ASP A 172 -5.18 10.51 -12.61
CA ASP A 172 -3.72 10.67 -12.60
C ASP A 172 -3.26 11.80 -11.64
N SER A 173 -4.15 12.71 -11.32
CA SER A 173 -3.94 13.82 -10.40
C SER A 173 -4.36 13.50 -8.96
N VAL A 174 -4.28 12.23 -8.51
CA VAL A 174 -4.48 11.95 -7.08
C VAL A 174 -3.39 12.67 -6.30
N PRO A 175 -3.72 13.75 -5.59
CA PRO A 175 -2.71 14.49 -4.83
C PRO A 175 -2.26 13.65 -3.64
N GLY A 176 -0.94 13.69 -3.35
CA GLY A 176 -0.38 13.07 -2.16
C GLY A 176 -0.01 11.60 -2.34
N PHE A 177 0.45 11.00 -1.24
CA PHE A 177 1.03 9.66 -1.22
C PHE A 177 0.11 8.60 -0.57
N LYS A 178 -1.08 9.00 -0.06
CA LYS A 178 -2.04 8.09 0.61
C LYS A 178 -3.07 7.55 -0.38
N ILE A 179 -2.64 6.60 -1.22
CA ILE A 179 -3.48 6.05 -2.27
C ILE A 179 -4.69 5.26 -1.73
N GLY A 180 -4.53 4.54 -0.60
CA GLY A 180 -5.65 3.87 0.08
C GLY A 180 -6.75 4.86 0.48
N LEU A 181 -6.37 6.03 1.03
CA LEU A 181 -7.32 7.09 1.34
C LEU A 181 -8.03 7.63 0.09
N ALA A 182 -7.33 7.74 -1.03
CA ALA A 182 -7.95 8.20 -2.28
C ALA A 182 -9.03 7.23 -2.77
N ILE A 183 -8.80 5.92 -2.69
CA ILE A 183 -9.80 4.90 -3.01
C ILE A 183 -11.01 5.03 -2.07
N LEU A 184 -10.77 5.09 -0.76
CA LEU A 184 -11.82 5.22 0.24
C LEU A 184 -12.68 6.48 0.04
N ALA A 185 -12.06 7.58 -0.35
CA ALA A 185 -12.76 8.83 -0.59
C ALA A 185 -13.54 8.84 -1.92
N GLU A 186 -13.01 8.22 -2.97
CA GLU A 186 -13.65 8.15 -4.29
C GLU A 186 -14.91 7.27 -4.26
N TYR A 187 -14.80 6.07 -3.68
CA TYR A 187 -15.90 5.10 -3.65
C TYR A 187 -16.79 5.20 -2.40
N GLY A 188 -16.28 5.79 -1.32
CA GLY A 188 -17.07 6.13 -0.13
C GLY A 188 -17.74 4.92 0.53
N LYS A 189 -19.04 5.08 0.87
CA LYS A 189 -19.83 4.06 1.57
C LYS A 189 -20.23 2.85 0.71
N ASP A 190 -20.08 2.97 -0.60
CA ASP A 190 -20.41 1.89 -1.53
C ASP A 190 -19.30 0.83 -1.58
N LEU A 191 -18.16 1.10 -0.92
CA LEU A 191 -17.04 0.17 -0.81
C LEU A 191 -17.19 -0.71 0.43
N ARG A 192 -17.27 -2.02 0.24
CA ARG A 192 -17.22 -2.99 1.34
C ARG A 192 -15.77 -3.14 1.77
N VAL A 193 -15.46 -2.76 3.01
CA VAL A 193 -14.09 -2.72 3.51
C VAL A 193 -13.98 -3.50 4.82
N THR A 194 -13.06 -4.46 4.86
CA THR A 194 -12.65 -5.16 6.09
C THR A 194 -11.25 -4.70 6.49
N GLU A 195 -11.04 -4.54 7.80
CA GLU A 195 -9.74 -4.25 8.39
C GLU A 195 -9.19 -5.47 9.12
N ILE A 196 -7.99 -5.90 8.75
CA ILE A 196 -7.26 -7.03 9.35
C ILE A 196 -6.18 -6.46 10.29
N PRO A 197 -6.09 -6.90 11.55
CA PRO A 197 -5.07 -6.41 12.46
C PRO A 197 -3.66 -6.79 11.98
N ILE A 198 -2.75 -5.82 12.06
CA ILE A 198 -1.34 -6.03 11.79
C ILE A 198 -0.48 -5.48 12.93
N GLU A 199 0.68 -6.10 13.14
CA GLU A 199 1.76 -5.51 13.90
C GLU A 199 2.65 -4.73 12.93
N PHE A 200 2.57 -3.40 13.00
CA PHE A 200 3.39 -2.51 12.18
C PHE A 200 4.70 -2.23 12.92
N ARG A 201 5.82 -2.64 12.34
CA ARG A 201 7.16 -2.42 12.91
C ARG A 201 7.83 -1.20 12.30
N ASP A 202 8.80 -0.62 13.02
CA ASP A 202 9.70 0.35 12.39
C ASP A 202 10.59 -0.37 11.37
N ARG A 203 11.13 0.39 10.43
CA ARG A 203 11.98 -0.10 9.36
C ARG A 203 13.22 -0.77 9.92
N ASP A 204 13.61 -1.89 9.33
CA ASP A 204 14.87 -2.54 9.68
C ASP A 204 16.07 -1.76 9.13
N PHE A 205 15.92 -1.11 7.95
CA PHE A 205 16.95 -0.31 7.28
C PHE A 205 16.37 0.97 6.69
N GLY A 206 17.23 2.01 6.54
CA GLY A 206 16.87 3.27 5.91
C GLY A 206 16.31 4.35 6.86
N GLU A 207 16.27 5.59 6.39
CA GLU A 207 15.76 6.73 7.15
C GLU A 207 14.28 7.00 6.87
N SER A 208 13.54 7.46 7.88
CA SER A 208 12.14 7.86 7.72
C SER A 208 12.04 9.10 6.81
N LYS A 209 11.40 8.96 5.65
CA LYS A 209 11.14 10.08 4.72
C LYS A 209 10.02 11.02 5.21
N MET A 210 9.52 10.82 6.46
CA MET A 210 8.53 11.71 7.07
C MET A 210 9.15 13.07 7.38
N ASN A 211 8.74 14.08 6.64
CA ASN A 211 9.10 15.47 6.85
C ASN A 211 7.84 16.36 6.82
N TYR A 212 8.00 17.65 7.10
CA TYR A 212 6.88 18.61 7.11
C TYR A 212 6.13 18.69 5.79
N TRP A 213 6.79 18.43 4.66
CA TRP A 213 6.19 18.43 3.32
C TRP A 213 5.18 17.29 3.16
N VAL A 214 5.46 16.12 3.74
CA VAL A 214 4.56 14.96 3.76
C VAL A 214 3.26 15.28 4.49
N VAL A 215 3.34 16.00 5.62
CA VAL A 215 2.16 16.46 6.36
C VAL A 215 1.37 17.49 5.55
N PHE A 216 2.05 18.41 4.89
CA PHE A 216 1.43 19.42 4.04
C PHE A 216 0.71 18.82 2.84
N ASP A 217 1.32 17.86 2.16
CA ASP A 217 0.71 17.14 1.05
C ASP A 217 -0.49 16.32 1.49
N TYR A 218 -0.44 15.72 2.67
CA TYR A 218 -1.60 15.05 3.27
C TYR A 218 -2.76 16.02 3.53
N LEU A 219 -2.48 17.20 4.08
CA LEU A 219 -3.51 18.21 4.31
C LEU A 219 -4.11 18.72 2.99
N LYS A 220 -3.31 18.95 1.97
CA LYS A 220 -3.79 19.28 0.62
C LYS A 220 -4.68 18.17 0.06
N GLN A 221 -4.28 16.91 0.22
CA GLN A 221 -5.07 15.76 -0.21
C GLN A 221 -6.42 15.75 0.48
N LEU A 222 -6.47 15.90 1.81
CA LEU A 222 -7.71 15.98 2.57
C LEU A 222 -8.63 17.11 2.08
N LEU A 223 -8.09 18.31 1.91
CA LEU A 223 -8.87 19.45 1.41
C LEU A 223 -9.46 19.17 0.03
N SER A 224 -8.65 18.64 -0.89
CA SER A 224 -9.10 18.25 -2.23
C SER A 224 -10.24 17.22 -2.18
N LEU A 225 -10.17 16.23 -1.29
CA LEU A 225 -11.20 15.20 -1.13
C LEU A 225 -12.50 15.78 -0.54
N VAL A 226 -12.38 16.73 0.40
CA VAL A 226 -13.54 17.46 0.94
C VAL A 226 -14.27 18.24 -0.16
N PHE A 227 -13.53 19.02 -0.95
CA PHE A 227 -14.12 19.82 -2.04
C PHE A 227 -14.78 18.95 -3.11
N LYS A 228 -14.16 17.84 -3.52
CA LYS A 228 -14.75 16.88 -4.46
C LYS A 228 -16.08 16.30 -3.95
N ARG A 229 -16.18 16.01 -2.66
CA ARG A 229 -17.41 15.45 -2.07
C ARG A 229 -18.53 16.46 -1.94
N VAL A 230 -18.22 17.71 -1.64
CA VAL A 230 -19.22 18.81 -1.59
C VAL A 230 -19.77 19.08 -2.99
N GLY A 231 -18.93 19.11 -4.02
CA GLY A 231 -19.35 19.33 -5.40
C GLY A 231 -20.16 18.19 -6.04
N ARG A 232 -20.12 16.96 -5.48
CA ARG A 232 -20.96 15.83 -5.94
C ARG A 232 -22.33 15.75 -5.30
N LYS A 233 -22.60 16.55 -4.27
CA LYS A 233 -23.90 16.59 -3.57
C LYS A 233 -24.80 17.74 -4.01
N GLY A 234 -24.35 18.62 -4.87
CA GLY A 234 -25.11 19.66 -5.55
C GLY A 234 -25.36 19.29 -7.01
#